data_455b078eb2960b86730daa91539a8b91
#
_entry.id   455b078eb2960b86730daa91539a8b91
#
_cell.length_a   1.000
_cell.length_b   1.000
_cell.length_c   1.000
_cell.angle_alpha   90.00
_cell.angle_beta   90.00
_cell.angle_gamma   90.00
#
_symmetry.space_group_name_H-M   'P 1'
#
loop_
_entity.id
_entity.type
_entity.pdbx_description
1 polymer ?
#
loop_
_entity_poly.entity_id
_entity_poly.type
_entity_poly.pdbx_seq_one_letter_code
_entity_poly.pdbx_strand_id
1 'polypeptide(L)'
;MINLPTTALTDAAVGIGNTSGAEIDKFAHFRLTAEKARRVKAPLIRECHANLECRLADDRLVDRYNFFIFEVVTAHVATSPKHPRTLHYTGDGVFMISGKIISRRSLFRPHML
;
A
#
# COMPACT_ATOMS: atom_id res chain seq x y z
N MET A 1 9.38 2.39 0.47
CA MET A 1 8.09 2.74 -0.21
C MET A 1 7.02 1.76 0.20
N ILE A 2 5.86 2.23 0.62
CA ILE A 2 4.67 1.40 0.88
C ILE A 2 3.61 1.83 -0.14
N ASN A 3 3.11 0.88 -0.93
CA ASN A 3 2.13 1.12 -1.98
C ASN A 3 0.80 0.46 -1.58
N LEU A 4 -0.31 1.19 -1.72
CA LEU A 4 -1.65 0.72 -1.39
C LEU A 4 -2.44 0.46 -2.69
N PRO A 5 -2.47 -0.80 -3.17
CA PRO A 5 -3.21 -1.16 -4.37
C PRO A 5 -4.72 -1.20 -4.10
N THR A 6 -5.49 -1.05 -5.17
CA THR A 6 -6.93 -1.34 -5.18
C THR A 6 -7.19 -2.71 -5.82
N THR A 7 -8.45 -3.13 -5.84
CA THR A 7 -8.88 -4.39 -6.49
C THR A 7 -8.50 -4.49 -7.97
N ALA A 8 -8.27 -3.37 -8.64
CA ALA A 8 -7.81 -3.35 -10.04
C ALA A 8 -6.40 -3.95 -10.22
N LEU A 9 -5.61 -4.00 -9.14
CA LEU A 9 -4.25 -4.53 -9.14
C LEU A 9 -4.12 -5.91 -8.46
N THR A 10 -5.22 -6.62 -8.21
CA THR A 10 -5.19 -7.91 -7.49
C THR A 10 -4.23 -8.89 -8.14
N ASP A 11 -4.39 -9.15 -9.44
CA ASP A 11 -3.58 -10.14 -10.17
C ASP A 11 -2.10 -9.70 -10.24
N ALA A 12 -1.86 -8.40 -10.44
CA ALA A 12 -0.49 -7.87 -10.41
C ALA A 12 0.15 -8.02 -9.02
N ALA A 13 -0.59 -7.75 -7.94
CA ALA A 13 -0.09 -7.90 -6.57
C ALA A 13 0.29 -9.35 -6.25
N VAL A 14 -0.54 -10.31 -6.66
CA VAL A 14 -0.26 -11.75 -6.54
C VAL A 14 0.97 -12.12 -7.36
N GLY A 15 1.01 -11.73 -8.63
CA GLY A 15 2.12 -12.03 -9.54
C GLY A 15 3.46 -11.46 -9.05
N ILE A 16 3.47 -10.23 -8.53
CA ILE A 16 4.65 -9.58 -7.94
C ILE A 16 5.18 -10.39 -6.74
N GLY A 17 4.28 -10.92 -5.90
CA GLY A 17 4.64 -11.76 -4.76
C GLY A 17 5.23 -13.12 -5.18
N ASN A 18 4.83 -13.65 -6.32
CA ASN A 18 5.27 -14.94 -6.85
C ASN A 18 6.55 -14.86 -7.70
N THR A 19 7.13 -13.67 -7.90
CA THR A 19 8.29 -13.47 -8.77
C THR A 19 9.42 -12.74 -8.04
N SER A 20 10.64 -12.95 -8.53
CA SER A 20 11.83 -12.26 -8.01
C SER A 20 12.22 -11.07 -8.89
N GLY A 21 12.50 -9.92 -8.27
CA GLY A 21 13.06 -8.76 -8.97
C GLY A 21 14.51 -8.97 -9.44
N ALA A 22 15.17 -10.04 -8.98
CA ALA A 22 16.48 -10.44 -9.51
C ALA A 22 16.39 -11.15 -10.88
N GLU A 23 15.19 -11.67 -11.22
CA GLU A 23 14.96 -12.46 -12.44
C GLU A 23 14.22 -11.66 -13.51
N ILE A 24 13.31 -10.78 -13.10
CA ILE A 24 12.47 -10.01 -14.03
C ILE A 24 12.38 -8.54 -13.63
N ASP A 25 12.19 -7.68 -14.62
CA ASP A 25 11.69 -6.31 -14.38
C ASP A 25 10.19 -6.36 -14.08
N LYS A 26 9.84 -6.26 -12.81
CA LYS A 26 8.44 -6.34 -12.35
C LYS A 26 7.58 -5.21 -12.90
N PHE A 27 8.11 -4.00 -13.08
CA PHE A 27 7.36 -2.90 -13.67
C PHE A 27 6.94 -3.20 -15.11
N ALA A 28 7.88 -3.61 -15.94
CA ALA A 28 7.61 -3.98 -17.32
C ALA A 28 6.69 -5.21 -17.41
N HIS A 29 6.97 -6.27 -16.64
CA HIS A 29 6.23 -7.53 -16.70
C HIS A 29 4.77 -7.37 -16.31
N PHE A 30 4.48 -6.63 -15.24
CA PHE A 30 3.10 -6.39 -14.76
C PHE A 30 2.48 -5.10 -15.30
N ARG A 31 3.10 -4.44 -16.27
CA ARG A 31 2.63 -3.21 -16.93
C ARG A 31 2.35 -2.09 -15.92
N LEU A 32 3.23 -1.95 -14.94
CA LEU A 32 3.15 -0.90 -13.93
C LEU A 32 4.02 0.29 -14.35
N THR A 33 3.62 1.48 -13.96
CA THR A 33 4.35 2.70 -14.25
C THR A 33 5.13 3.16 -13.02
N ALA A 34 6.47 3.15 -13.13
CA ALA A 34 7.34 3.71 -12.11
C ALA A 34 7.37 5.24 -12.20
N GLU A 35 7.11 5.92 -11.09
CA GLU A 35 7.25 7.37 -10.98
C GLU A 35 8.32 7.74 -9.95
N LYS A 36 8.98 8.88 -10.19
CA LYS A 36 10.03 9.37 -9.30
C LYS A 36 9.45 9.81 -7.96
N ALA A 37 9.98 9.27 -6.87
CA ALA A 37 9.69 9.74 -5.52
C ALA A 37 10.37 11.09 -5.24
N ARG A 38 9.89 11.80 -4.21
CA ARG A 38 10.43 13.12 -3.80
C ARG A 38 11.51 13.01 -2.75
N ARG A 39 11.41 12.07 -1.82
CA ARG A 39 12.26 11.97 -0.62
C ARG A 39 13.05 10.68 -0.51
N VAL A 40 12.64 9.62 -1.20
CA VAL A 40 13.31 8.31 -1.16
C VAL A 40 13.72 7.87 -2.56
N LYS A 41 14.62 6.86 -2.66
CA LYS A 41 15.10 6.36 -3.95
C LYS A 41 14.10 5.41 -4.62
N ALA A 42 13.30 4.69 -3.83
CA ALA A 42 12.35 3.71 -4.36
C ALA A 42 11.22 4.44 -5.14
N PRO A 43 10.86 3.97 -6.35
CA PRO A 43 9.84 4.61 -7.17
C PRO A 43 8.43 4.44 -6.56
N LEU A 44 7.52 5.34 -6.96
CA LEU A 44 6.08 5.20 -6.79
C LEU A 44 5.57 4.19 -7.82
N ILE A 45 4.43 3.58 -7.54
CA ILE A 45 3.63 2.83 -8.52
C ILE A 45 2.42 3.70 -8.85
N ARG A 46 2.36 4.25 -10.08
CA ARG A 46 1.31 5.20 -10.50
C ARG A 46 -0.10 4.65 -10.29
N GLU A 47 -0.30 3.37 -10.57
CA GLU A 47 -1.58 2.69 -10.54
C GLU A 47 -2.12 2.44 -9.12
N CYS A 48 -1.27 2.60 -8.09
CA CYS A 48 -1.70 2.48 -6.70
C CYS A 48 -2.50 3.70 -6.26
N HIS A 49 -3.53 3.47 -5.43
CA HIS A 49 -4.33 4.55 -4.84
C HIS A 49 -3.50 5.47 -3.94
N ALA A 50 -2.56 4.90 -3.20
CA ALA A 50 -1.63 5.67 -2.40
C ALA A 50 -0.23 5.07 -2.43
N ASN A 51 0.77 5.96 -2.32
CA ASN A 51 2.18 5.63 -2.23
C ASN A 51 2.78 6.43 -1.06
N LEU A 52 3.30 5.74 -0.06
CA LEU A 52 3.89 6.33 1.13
C LEU A 52 5.42 6.22 1.04
N GLU A 53 6.09 7.36 0.94
CA GLU A 53 7.54 7.42 1.04
C GLU A 53 7.93 7.29 2.51
N CYS A 54 8.65 6.22 2.85
CA CYS A 54 8.97 5.90 4.22
C CYS A 54 10.47 5.80 4.44
N ARG A 55 10.91 6.16 5.65
CA ARG A 55 12.22 5.82 6.21
C ARG A 55 12.05 4.84 7.36
N LEU A 56 13.02 3.95 7.54
CA LEU A 56 13.07 3.07 8.71
C LEU A 56 13.36 3.96 9.94
N ALA A 57 12.43 3.99 10.87
CA ALA A 57 12.52 4.80 12.09
C ALA A 57 13.10 4.02 13.25
N ASP A 58 12.80 2.71 13.34
CA ASP A 58 13.29 1.83 14.37
C ASP A 58 13.48 0.41 13.79
N ASP A 59 14.66 -0.16 13.99
CA ASP A 59 15.07 -1.48 13.49
C ASP A 59 15.22 -2.54 14.59
N ARG A 60 15.07 -2.19 15.86
CA ARG A 60 15.35 -3.06 17.02
C ARG A 60 14.54 -4.36 17.03
N LEU A 61 13.40 -4.39 16.36
CA LEU A 61 12.51 -5.55 16.30
C LEU A 61 12.58 -6.31 14.98
N VAL A 62 13.43 -5.89 14.02
CA VAL A 62 13.51 -6.48 12.68
C VAL A 62 14.03 -7.90 12.75
N ASP A 63 15.20 -8.12 13.36
CA ASP A 63 15.88 -9.43 13.37
C ASP A 63 15.08 -10.50 14.12
N ARG A 64 14.42 -10.11 15.22
CA ARG A 64 13.70 -11.06 16.07
C ARG A 64 12.28 -11.35 15.59
N TYR A 65 11.60 -10.34 15.08
CA TYR A 65 10.16 -10.42 14.80
C TYR A 65 9.79 -10.08 13.36
N ASN A 66 10.76 -9.73 12.51
CA ASN A 66 10.52 -9.19 11.16
C ASN A 66 9.52 -8.00 11.22
N PHE A 67 9.63 -7.18 12.26
CA PHE A 67 8.74 -6.06 12.54
C PHE A 67 9.46 -4.73 12.30
N PHE A 68 8.92 -3.93 11.39
CA PHE A 68 9.50 -2.68 10.93
C PHE A 68 8.66 -1.50 11.40
N ILE A 69 9.32 -0.48 11.95
CA ILE A 69 8.67 0.79 12.28
C ILE A 69 9.15 1.85 11.28
N PHE A 70 8.21 2.36 10.49
CA PHE A 70 8.48 3.35 9.45
C PHE A 70 7.90 4.72 9.80
N GLU A 71 8.70 5.76 9.54
CA GLU A 71 8.23 7.14 9.46
C GLU A 71 7.78 7.44 8.02
N VAL A 72 6.54 7.89 7.85
CA VAL A 72 6.06 8.40 6.56
C VAL A 72 6.55 9.83 6.38
N VAL A 73 7.44 10.05 5.41
CA VAL A 73 8.03 11.36 5.12
C VAL A 73 7.31 12.12 4.01
N THR A 74 6.57 11.41 3.16
CA THR A 74 5.70 12.00 2.13
C THR A 74 4.62 10.99 1.76
N ALA A 75 3.40 11.46 1.55
CA ALA A 75 2.29 10.65 1.06
C ALA A 75 1.77 11.21 -0.27
N HIS A 76 1.56 10.33 -1.24
CA HIS A 76 0.92 10.59 -2.51
C HIS A 76 -0.39 9.80 -2.52
N VAL A 77 -1.52 10.48 -2.55
CA VAL A 77 -2.84 9.84 -2.45
C VAL A 77 -3.73 10.33 -3.59
N ALA A 78 -4.34 9.40 -4.32
CA ALA A 78 -5.31 9.74 -5.33
C ALA A 78 -6.55 10.37 -4.70
N THR A 79 -7.06 11.44 -5.30
CA THR A 79 -8.26 12.12 -4.81
C THR A 79 -9.55 11.40 -5.12
N SER A 80 -9.52 10.49 -6.09
CA SER A 80 -10.67 9.69 -6.53
C SER A 80 -10.26 8.22 -6.77
N PRO A 81 -11.12 7.27 -6.33
CA PRO A 81 -12.30 7.44 -5.51
C PRO A 81 -11.95 7.83 -4.06
N LYS A 82 -12.81 8.60 -3.40
CA LYS A 82 -12.63 8.99 -1.98
C LYS A 82 -12.51 7.78 -1.04
N HIS A 83 -13.17 6.68 -1.39
CA HIS A 83 -13.17 5.43 -0.64
C HIS A 83 -12.80 4.29 -1.57
N PRO A 84 -11.49 4.03 -1.76
CA PRO A 84 -11.03 2.98 -2.66
C PRO A 84 -11.33 1.59 -2.10
N ARG A 85 -11.51 0.63 -2.99
CA ARG A 85 -11.59 -0.79 -2.62
C ARG A 85 -10.16 -1.35 -2.50
N THR A 86 -9.60 -1.30 -1.30
CA THR A 86 -8.26 -1.81 -1.00
C THR A 86 -8.26 -3.30 -0.73
N LEU A 87 -7.10 -3.94 -0.92
CA LEU A 87 -6.88 -5.38 -0.74
C LEU A 87 -6.25 -5.65 0.63
N HIS A 88 -6.72 -6.70 1.29
CA HIS A 88 -6.17 -7.19 2.55
C HIS A 88 -5.98 -8.71 2.44
N TYR A 89 -4.72 -9.16 2.32
CA TYR A 89 -4.41 -10.58 2.22
C TYR A 89 -4.67 -11.28 3.55
N THR A 90 -5.47 -12.36 3.52
CA THR A 90 -5.87 -13.11 4.70
C THR A 90 -5.20 -14.48 4.82
N GLY A 91 -4.40 -14.87 3.82
CA GLY A 91 -3.78 -16.18 3.70
C GLY A 91 -4.44 -17.05 2.63
N ASP A 92 -3.78 -18.13 2.25
CA ASP A 92 -4.28 -19.17 1.33
C ASP A 92 -4.84 -18.64 0.00
N GLY A 93 -4.24 -17.56 -0.54
CA GLY A 93 -4.69 -16.94 -1.79
C GLY A 93 -5.99 -16.14 -1.68
N VAL A 94 -6.47 -15.90 -0.46
CA VAL A 94 -7.73 -15.20 -0.21
C VAL A 94 -7.48 -13.75 0.21
N PHE A 95 -8.32 -12.84 -0.29
CA PHE A 95 -8.28 -11.42 0.02
C PHE A 95 -9.62 -10.94 0.59
N MET A 96 -9.56 -10.20 1.68
CA MET A 96 -10.65 -9.33 2.12
C MET A 96 -10.54 -7.99 1.39
N ILE A 97 -11.66 -7.43 0.99
CA ILE A 97 -11.74 -6.15 0.30
C ILE A 97 -12.43 -5.14 1.20
N SER A 98 -11.91 -3.92 1.29
CA SER A 98 -12.61 -2.84 1.97
C SER A 98 -13.99 -2.64 1.35
N GLY A 99 -15.02 -2.58 2.20
CA GLY A 99 -16.40 -2.68 1.77
C GLY A 99 -17.24 -1.43 2.05
N LYS A 100 -18.50 -1.65 2.37
CA LYS A 100 -19.49 -0.61 2.60
C LYS A 100 -19.10 0.31 3.76
N ILE A 101 -19.14 1.61 3.50
CA ILE A 101 -18.96 2.62 4.53
C ILE A 101 -20.27 2.81 5.30
N ILE A 102 -20.17 2.78 6.61
CA ILE A 102 -21.28 3.07 7.52
C ILE A 102 -20.89 4.27 8.39
N SER A 103 -21.84 5.15 8.65
CA SER A 103 -21.66 6.26 9.59
C SER A 103 -22.33 5.92 10.93
N ARG A 104 -21.65 6.24 12.00
CA ARG A 104 -22.18 6.21 13.38
C ARG A 104 -21.91 7.56 14.06
N ARG A 105 -21.80 8.62 13.26
CA ARG A 105 -21.46 9.96 13.72
C ARG A 105 -22.36 10.44 14.87
N SER A 106 -23.67 10.10 14.83
CA SER A 106 -24.64 10.46 15.86
C SER A 106 -24.38 9.83 17.23
N LEU A 107 -23.57 8.78 17.30
CA LEU A 107 -23.21 8.11 18.57
C LEU A 107 -21.98 8.73 19.23
N PHE A 108 -21.23 9.56 18.51
CA PHE A 108 -20.06 10.23 19.04
C PHE A 108 -20.42 11.56 19.71
N ARG A 109 -19.73 11.88 20.79
CA ARG A 109 -19.81 13.22 21.39
C ARG A 109 -19.18 14.24 20.42
N PRO A 110 -19.72 15.47 20.30
CA PRO A 110 -19.26 16.46 19.32
C PRO A 110 -17.76 16.76 19.38
N HIS A 111 -17.17 16.76 20.56
CA HIS A 111 -15.73 17.05 20.74
C HIS A 111 -14.79 15.87 20.36
N MET A 112 -15.35 14.74 19.96
CA MET A 112 -14.59 13.54 19.51
C MET A 112 -14.68 13.34 17.99
N LEU A 113 -15.27 14.25 17.25
CA LEU A 113 -15.43 14.27 15.79
C LEU A 113 -14.49 15.33 15.16
#